data_3e3ec5c88ce1b7e77fd9e90224b5f769
#
_entry.id   3e3ec5c88ce1b7e77fd9e90224b5f769
#
_cell.length_a   1.000
_cell.length_b   1.000
_cell.length_c   1.000
_cell.angle_alpha   90.00
_cell.angle_beta   90.00
_cell.angle_gamma   90.00
#
_symmetry.space_group_name_H-M   'P 1'
#
loop_
_entity.id
_entity.type
_entity.pdbx_description
1 polymer ?
#
loop_
_entity_poly.entity_id
_entity_poly.type
_entity_poly.pdbx_seq_one_letter_code
_entity_poly.pdbx_strand_id
1 'polypeptide(L)'
;MTDNGSPNAVVIERRFDGPVDLVWRMWTDPELFAAWYGPDGATIPVAKMDVRVGGTRLVSMEVRTPNGTMQMWFTGEYREVVENARLVYTESMSDENGNVLAPADIGMPAEHPITTEIRVELEDLGDHTRMVLTHVGIAPGSPGAEGWRMALDKLDGHLEVQRGR
;
A
#
# COMPACT_ATOMS: atom_id res chain seq x y z
N MET A 1 -13.59 -26.00 -0.38
CA MET A 1 -13.09 -25.62 -0.58
C MET A 1 -12.71 -25.08 -0.13
N THR A 2 -12.74 -24.93 0.04
CA THR A 2 -12.43 -24.40 0.19
C THR A 2 -11.89 -23.62 0.20
N ASP A 3 -11.72 -23.28 0.03
CA ASP A 3 -11.18 -22.49 0.02
C ASP A 3 -11.20 -21.77 0.65
N ASN A 4 -11.22 -21.86 0.99
CA ASN A 4 -11.23 -21.19 1.56
C ASN A 4 -10.66 -20.26 1.63
N GLY A 5 -10.73 -20.61 1.47
CA GLY A 5 -9.87 -19.53 1.77
C GLY A 5 -9.93 -18.46 0.77
N SER A 6 -9.29 -17.44 1.04
CA SER A 6 -9.16 -16.41 0.07
C SER A 6 -8.12 -16.84 -0.95
N PRO A 7 -8.54 -17.21 -2.15
CA PRO A 7 -7.59 -17.67 -3.16
C PRO A 7 -6.69 -16.54 -3.64
N ASN A 8 -7.16 -15.29 -3.58
CA ASN A 8 -6.39 -14.17 -4.08
C ASN A 8 -5.87 -13.31 -2.94
N ALA A 9 -4.63 -13.54 -2.59
CA ALA A 9 -3.93 -12.68 -1.62
C ALA A 9 -2.45 -12.73 -1.94
N VAL A 10 -1.81 -11.59 -1.85
CA VAL A 10 -0.36 -11.49 -1.95
C VAL A 10 0.17 -11.39 -0.53
N VAL A 11 1.13 -12.25 -0.19
CA VAL A 11 1.78 -12.22 1.11
C VAL A 11 3.28 -12.02 0.88
N ILE A 12 3.82 -10.94 1.40
CA ILE A 12 5.23 -10.63 1.26
C ILE A 12 5.82 -10.41 2.64
N GLU A 13 6.86 -11.17 2.95
CA GLU A 13 7.60 -10.99 4.18
C GLU A 13 8.91 -10.28 3.86
N ARG A 14 9.22 -9.25 4.62
CA ARG A 14 10.47 -8.50 4.47
C ARG A 14 11.07 -8.19 5.81
N ARG A 15 12.38 -8.11 5.84
CA ARG A 15 13.10 -7.61 6.99
C ARG A 15 13.76 -6.30 6.56
N PHE A 16 13.46 -5.24 7.31
CA PHE A 16 13.99 -3.92 7.02
C PHE A 16 15.07 -3.54 8.02
N ASP A 17 16.08 -2.86 7.53
CA ASP A 17 17.21 -2.41 8.35
C ASP A 17 16.87 -1.03 8.95
N GLY A 18 16.02 -1.04 9.95
CA GLY A 18 15.59 0.17 10.63
C GLY A 18 14.66 -0.17 11.78
N PRO A 19 14.56 0.74 12.77
CA PRO A 19 13.72 0.48 13.94
C PRO A 19 12.23 0.53 13.58
N VAL A 20 11.42 -0.15 14.37
CA VAL A 20 10.01 -0.34 14.08
C VAL A 20 9.24 0.98 14.01
N ASP A 21 9.60 1.96 14.84
CA ASP A 21 8.91 3.24 14.81
C ASP A 21 9.14 3.99 13.50
N LEU A 22 10.32 3.84 12.91
CA LEU A 22 10.61 4.46 11.61
C LEU A 22 9.84 3.75 10.50
N VAL A 23 9.81 2.41 10.50
CA VAL A 23 9.05 1.66 9.52
C VAL A 23 7.56 2.02 9.63
N TRP A 24 7.05 2.12 10.86
CA TRP A 24 5.66 2.53 11.09
C TRP A 24 5.37 3.90 10.48
N ARG A 25 6.27 4.86 10.65
CA ARG A 25 6.08 6.19 10.09
C ARG A 25 6.10 6.20 8.56
N MET A 26 6.85 5.28 7.95
CA MET A 26 6.85 5.15 6.49
C MET A 26 5.46 4.82 5.95
N TRP A 27 4.64 4.15 6.75
CA TRP A 27 3.28 3.78 6.37
C TRP A 27 2.24 4.81 6.81
N THR A 28 2.52 5.61 7.82
CA THR A 28 1.49 6.45 8.44
C THR A 28 1.70 7.95 8.29
N ASP A 29 2.91 8.37 7.99
CA ASP A 29 3.20 9.78 7.72
C ASP A 29 3.02 10.04 6.22
N PRO A 30 2.13 10.96 5.82
CA PRO A 30 1.85 11.16 4.40
C PRO A 30 3.06 11.49 3.55
N GLU A 31 3.98 12.32 4.06
CA GLU A 31 5.17 12.67 3.31
C GLU A 31 6.11 11.48 3.13
N LEU A 32 6.31 10.71 4.19
CA LEU A 32 7.17 9.53 4.11
C LEU A 32 6.53 8.46 3.23
N PHE A 33 5.22 8.26 3.37
CA PHE A 33 4.49 7.30 2.55
C PHE A 33 4.60 7.65 1.07
N ALA A 34 4.44 8.93 0.73
CA ALA A 34 4.49 9.37 -0.65
C ALA A 34 5.85 9.16 -1.30
N ALA A 35 6.90 9.04 -0.50
CA ALA A 35 8.25 8.90 -1.03
C ALA A 35 8.52 7.52 -1.65
N TRP A 36 7.79 6.48 -1.23
CA TRP A 36 8.10 5.12 -1.67
C TRP A 36 6.93 4.35 -2.29
N TYR A 37 5.70 4.79 -2.10
CA TYR A 37 4.53 4.01 -2.51
C TYR A 37 4.45 3.93 -4.03
N GLY A 38 3.95 2.78 -4.54
CA GLY A 38 3.76 2.56 -5.98
C GLY A 38 4.97 1.92 -6.65
N PRO A 39 4.78 1.45 -7.88
CA PRO A 39 5.87 0.81 -8.64
C PRO A 39 6.93 1.83 -9.04
N ASP A 40 8.02 1.32 -9.63
CA ASP A 40 9.10 2.18 -10.11
C ASP A 40 8.54 3.20 -11.10
N GLY A 41 8.98 4.43 -10.92
CA GLY A 41 8.56 5.53 -11.79
C GLY A 41 7.27 6.19 -11.36
N ALA A 42 6.60 5.67 -10.34
CA ALA A 42 5.38 6.28 -9.83
C ALA A 42 5.70 7.41 -8.87
N THR A 43 4.84 8.42 -8.84
CA THR A 43 4.88 9.48 -7.84
C THR A 43 3.52 9.56 -7.17
N ILE A 44 3.48 10.15 -5.99
CA ILE A 44 2.26 10.27 -5.19
C ILE A 44 1.98 11.75 -4.95
N PRO A 45 1.31 12.43 -5.90
CA PRO A 45 1.05 13.87 -5.74
C PRO A 45 0.15 14.22 -4.57
N VAL A 46 -0.75 13.31 -4.19
CA VAL A 46 -1.68 13.56 -3.10
C VAL A 46 -1.68 12.36 -2.17
N ALA A 47 -1.51 12.61 -0.87
CA ALA A 47 -1.64 11.58 0.16
C ALA A 47 -2.34 12.22 1.34
N LYS A 48 -3.65 12.02 1.43
CA LYS A 48 -4.47 12.49 2.56
C LYS A 48 -4.80 11.28 3.40
N MET A 49 -4.28 11.24 4.62
CA MET A 49 -4.36 10.05 5.46
C MET A 49 -4.73 10.45 6.88
N ASP A 50 -5.91 10.02 7.31
CA ASP A 50 -6.37 10.21 8.67
C ASP A 50 -6.18 8.87 9.39
N VAL A 51 -4.99 8.66 9.93
CA VAL A 51 -4.56 7.35 10.43
C VAL A 51 -5.15 7.12 11.82
N ARG A 52 -6.35 6.61 11.83
CA ARG A 52 -7.06 6.18 13.04
C ARG A 52 -8.17 5.24 12.59
N VAL A 53 -8.64 4.40 13.47
CA VAL A 53 -9.73 3.48 13.15
C VAL A 53 -10.94 4.28 12.70
N GLY A 54 -11.45 3.97 11.51
CA GLY A 54 -12.56 4.70 10.92
C GLY A 54 -12.14 5.92 10.13
N GLY A 55 -10.85 6.30 10.17
CA GLY A 55 -10.36 7.42 9.38
C GLY A 55 -10.26 7.05 7.91
N THR A 56 -10.27 8.06 7.05
CA THR A 56 -10.25 7.83 5.60
C THR A 56 -8.88 8.17 5.03
N ARG A 57 -8.63 7.62 3.85
CA ARG A 57 -7.42 7.94 3.09
C ARG A 57 -7.79 8.18 1.64
N LEU A 58 -7.09 9.11 1.00
CA LEU A 58 -7.24 9.38 -0.43
C LEU A 58 -5.85 9.63 -0.99
N VAL A 59 -5.43 8.77 -1.92
CA VAL A 59 -4.08 8.78 -2.45
C VAL A 59 -4.15 8.83 -3.97
N SER A 60 -3.39 9.72 -4.59
CA SER A 60 -3.25 9.69 -6.04
C SER A 60 -1.88 9.14 -6.41
N MET A 61 -1.85 8.40 -7.51
CA MET A 61 -0.63 7.83 -8.03
C MET A 61 -0.50 8.24 -9.49
N GLU A 62 0.66 8.74 -9.85
CA GLU A 62 0.95 9.17 -11.21
C GLU A 62 2.06 8.30 -11.77
N VAL A 63 1.80 7.69 -12.93
CA VAL A 63 2.75 6.79 -13.57
C VAL A 63 2.97 7.27 -14.99
N ARG A 64 4.24 7.36 -15.40
CA ARG A 64 4.58 7.69 -16.78
C ARG A 64 4.44 6.45 -17.64
N THR A 65 3.79 6.62 -18.79
CA THR A 65 3.65 5.56 -19.77
C THR A 65 4.15 6.09 -21.12
N PRO A 66 4.40 5.21 -22.11
CA PRO A 66 4.79 5.65 -23.43
C PRO A 66 3.78 6.60 -24.08
N ASN A 67 2.51 6.52 -23.66
CA ASN A 67 1.45 7.35 -24.21
C ASN A 67 1.16 8.59 -23.38
N GLY A 68 1.99 8.87 -22.37
CA GLY A 68 1.80 10.02 -21.50
C GLY A 68 1.71 9.62 -20.05
N THR A 69 1.20 10.52 -19.23
CA THR A 69 1.08 10.28 -17.79
C THR A 69 -0.30 9.73 -17.47
N MET A 70 -0.35 8.68 -16.68
CA MET A 70 -1.60 8.09 -16.18
C MET A 70 -1.73 8.40 -14.70
N GLN A 71 -2.88 8.92 -14.30
CA GLN A 71 -3.16 9.24 -12.91
C GLN A 71 -4.27 8.34 -12.40
N MET A 72 -4.04 7.78 -11.22
CA MET A 72 -5.02 6.91 -10.57
C MET A 72 -5.29 7.44 -9.17
N TRP A 73 -6.50 7.24 -8.70
CA TRP A 73 -6.89 7.63 -7.34
C TRP A 73 -7.35 6.41 -6.59
N PHE A 74 -7.01 6.36 -5.30
CA PHE A 74 -7.40 5.28 -4.41
C PHE A 74 -7.99 5.87 -3.15
N THR A 75 -9.14 5.36 -2.73
CA THR A 75 -9.77 5.75 -1.49
C THR A 75 -9.84 4.55 -0.56
N GLY A 76 -9.94 4.78 0.74
CA GLY A 76 -10.05 3.69 1.67
C GLY A 76 -10.32 4.17 3.09
N GLU A 77 -10.33 3.21 3.98
CA GLU A 77 -10.62 3.44 5.38
C GLU A 77 -9.68 2.60 6.23
N TYR A 78 -9.20 3.16 7.35
CA TYR A 78 -8.36 2.42 8.28
C TYR A 78 -9.24 1.57 9.19
N ARG A 79 -8.94 0.28 9.24
CA ARG A 79 -9.71 -0.71 10.02
C ARG A 79 -9.06 -1.04 11.33
N GLU A 80 -7.73 -1.12 11.34
CA GLU A 80 -6.96 -1.38 12.56
C GLU A 80 -5.73 -0.49 12.55
N VAL A 81 -5.45 0.12 13.69
CA VAL A 81 -4.27 0.95 13.87
C VAL A 81 -3.69 0.65 15.24
N VAL A 82 -2.62 -0.15 15.27
CA VAL A 82 -1.91 -0.48 16.50
C VAL A 82 -0.47 -0.03 16.28
N GLU A 83 -0.11 1.05 16.93
CA GLU A 83 1.18 1.71 16.70
C GLU A 83 2.35 0.73 16.77
N ASN A 84 3.20 0.76 15.74
CA ASN A 84 4.40 -0.07 15.64
C ASN A 84 4.13 -1.58 15.53
N ALA A 85 2.86 -1.98 15.36
CA ALA A 85 2.51 -3.40 15.34
C ALA A 85 1.62 -3.80 14.17
N ARG A 86 0.55 -3.05 13.91
CA ARG A 86 -0.41 -3.52 12.92
C ARG A 86 -1.20 -2.37 12.31
N LEU A 87 -1.27 -2.38 10.98
CA LEU A 87 -2.05 -1.41 10.22
C LEU A 87 -2.89 -2.17 9.21
N VAL A 88 -4.20 -1.94 9.22
CA VAL A 88 -5.10 -2.55 8.24
C VAL A 88 -5.93 -1.45 7.62
N TYR A 89 -5.95 -1.40 6.30
CA TYR A 89 -6.78 -0.42 5.60
C TYR A 89 -7.34 -1.04 4.33
N THR A 90 -8.44 -0.48 3.86
CA THR A 90 -9.05 -0.89 2.60
C THR A 90 -8.58 0.02 1.48
N GLU A 91 -8.72 -0.46 0.25
CA GLU A 91 -8.34 0.32 -0.92
C GLU A 91 -9.30 0.02 -2.06
N SER A 92 -9.86 1.08 -2.64
CA SER A 92 -10.73 0.99 -3.81
C SER A 92 -10.27 2.05 -4.80
N MET A 93 -10.35 1.74 -6.07
CA MET A 93 -10.09 2.77 -7.07
C MET A 93 -11.21 3.79 -7.03
N SER A 94 -10.86 5.05 -7.22
CA SER A 94 -11.81 6.13 -7.07
C SER A 94 -11.52 7.27 -8.05
N ASP A 95 -12.36 8.28 -8.03
CA ASP A 95 -12.06 9.54 -8.68
C ASP A 95 -11.34 10.46 -7.69
N GLU A 96 -11.05 11.67 -8.12
CA GLU A 96 -10.30 12.62 -7.30
C GLU A 96 -11.06 13.08 -6.06
N ASN A 97 -12.36 12.83 -6.01
CA ASN A 97 -13.20 13.19 -4.88
C ASN A 97 -13.43 12.01 -3.92
N GLY A 98 -12.82 10.87 -4.21
CA GLY A 98 -12.98 9.70 -3.36
C GLY A 98 -14.22 8.86 -3.66
N ASN A 99 -14.87 9.10 -4.78
CA ASN A 99 -16.03 8.29 -5.19
C ASN A 99 -15.54 6.99 -5.80
N VAL A 100 -15.95 5.86 -5.23
CA VAL A 100 -15.49 4.55 -5.66
C VAL A 100 -15.96 4.25 -7.08
N LEU A 101 -15.05 3.73 -7.88
CA LEU A 101 -15.33 3.36 -9.27
C LEU A 101 -15.42 1.84 -9.38
N ALA A 102 -16.38 1.36 -10.16
CA ALA A 102 -16.47 -0.07 -10.42
C ALA A 102 -15.35 -0.48 -11.37
N PRO A 103 -14.80 -1.70 -11.24
CA PRO A 103 -13.72 -2.14 -12.12
C PRO A 103 -14.06 -2.02 -13.60
N ALA A 104 -15.29 -2.35 -13.99
CA ALA A 104 -15.70 -2.29 -15.38
C ALA A 104 -15.67 -0.86 -15.93
N ASP A 105 -15.86 0.14 -15.08
CA ASP A 105 -15.87 1.54 -15.49
C ASP A 105 -14.50 2.05 -15.87
N ILE A 106 -13.45 1.36 -15.45
CA ILE A 106 -12.07 1.78 -15.68
C ILE A 106 -11.28 0.75 -16.49
N GLY A 107 -12.01 -0.11 -17.20
CA GLY A 107 -11.36 -1.07 -18.12
C GLY A 107 -10.80 -2.31 -17.46
N MET A 108 -11.16 -2.58 -16.22
CA MET A 108 -10.73 -3.79 -15.52
C MET A 108 -11.81 -4.86 -15.61
N PRO A 109 -11.45 -6.14 -15.45
CA PRO A 109 -12.45 -7.21 -15.46
C PRO A 109 -13.51 -6.98 -14.38
N ALA A 110 -14.77 -7.28 -14.72
CA ALA A 110 -15.89 -7.05 -13.83
C ALA A 110 -15.76 -7.86 -12.52
N GLU A 111 -15.10 -9.00 -12.56
CA GLU A 111 -14.91 -9.85 -11.39
C GLU A 111 -13.80 -9.37 -10.47
N HIS A 112 -13.05 -8.33 -10.86
CA HIS A 112 -12.03 -7.75 -9.98
C HIS A 112 -12.73 -7.14 -8.76
N PRO A 113 -12.22 -7.37 -7.54
CA PRO A 113 -12.86 -6.80 -6.35
C PRO A 113 -12.91 -5.28 -6.41
N ILE A 114 -14.04 -4.72 -6.01
CA ILE A 114 -14.20 -3.27 -5.92
C ILE A 114 -13.30 -2.73 -4.80
N THR A 115 -13.23 -3.48 -3.70
CA THR A 115 -12.44 -3.08 -2.53
C THR A 115 -11.50 -4.22 -2.16
N THR A 116 -10.23 -3.86 -1.94
CA THR A 116 -9.25 -4.80 -1.44
C THR A 116 -8.80 -4.36 -0.05
N GLU A 117 -8.06 -5.22 0.65
CA GLU A 117 -7.63 -4.92 2.01
C GLU A 117 -6.13 -5.15 2.12
N ILE A 118 -5.44 -4.18 2.70
CA ILE A 118 -4.00 -4.26 2.94
C ILE A 118 -3.77 -4.40 4.43
N ARG A 119 -3.00 -5.42 4.83
CA ARG A 119 -2.63 -5.69 6.21
C ARG A 119 -1.12 -5.62 6.34
N VAL A 120 -0.67 -4.81 7.27
CA VAL A 120 0.76 -4.65 7.55
C VAL A 120 0.98 -5.06 8.99
N GLU A 121 1.82 -6.07 9.20
CA GLU A 121 2.15 -6.53 10.54
C GLU A 121 3.64 -6.33 10.76
N LEU A 122 4.01 -5.69 11.85
CA LEU A 122 5.38 -5.36 12.16
C LEU A 122 5.82 -6.06 13.43
N GLU A 123 7.05 -6.55 13.40
CA GLU A 123 7.68 -7.16 14.57
C GLU A 123 8.99 -6.41 14.86
N ASP A 124 9.10 -5.95 16.08
CA ASP A 124 10.28 -5.18 16.54
C ASP A 124 11.44 -6.15 16.82
N LEU A 125 12.50 -6.05 16.04
CA LEU A 125 13.70 -6.87 16.22
C LEU A 125 14.87 -6.04 16.73
N GLY A 126 14.58 -4.90 17.34
CA GLY A 126 15.61 -3.98 17.84
C GLY A 126 15.95 -2.94 16.79
N ASP A 127 17.09 -3.07 16.15
CA ASP A 127 17.49 -2.15 15.07
C ASP A 127 16.97 -2.59 13.71
N HIS A 128 16.23 -3.69 13.67
CA HIS A 128 15.59 -4.21 12.46
C HIS A 128 14.11 -4.40 12.70
N THR A 129 13.34 -4.49 11.63
CA THR A 129 11.91 -4.74 11.69
C THR A 129 11.55 -5.85 10.71
N ARG A 130 10.80 -6.82 11.19
CA ARG A 130 10.22 -7.83 10.31
C ARG A 130 8.81 -7.38 9.96
N MET A 131 8.49 -7.41 8.68
CA MET A 131 7.18 -7.01 8.19
C MET A 131 6.54 -8.14 7.41
N VAL A 132 5.25 -8.36 7.64
CA VAL A 132 4.44 -9.23 6.79
C VAL A 132 3.34 -8.36 6.20
N LEU A 133 3.35 -8.26 4.88
CA LEU A 133 2.34 -7.51 4.13
C LEU A 133 1.40 -8.50 3.47
N THR A 134 0.11 -8.32 3.67
CA THR A 134 -0.91 -9.13 3.00
C THR A 134 -1.84 -8.19 2.26
N HIS A 135 -1.98 -8.39 0.95
CA HIS A 135 -2.94 -7.63 0.15
C HIS A 135 -4.01 -8.61 -0.33
N VAL A 136 -5.16 -8.57 0.33
CA VAL A 136 -6.28 -9.45 0.05
C VAL A 136 -7.04 -8.91 -1.15
N GLY A 137 -7.27 -9.77 -2.14
CA GLY A 137 -7.99 -9.39 -3.35
C GLY A 137 -7.10 -9.26 -4.57
N ILE A 138 -5.78 -9.43 -4.40
CA ILE A 138 -4.81 -9.35 -5.48
C ILE A 138 -4.15 -10.72 -5.63
N ALA A 139 -4.08 -11.22 -6.85
CA ALA A 139 -3.51 -12.54 -7.10
C ALA A 139 -1.99 -12.53 -6.98
N PRO A 140 -1.41 -13.60 -6.41
CA PRO A 140 0.05 -13.75 -6.45
C PRO A 140 0.52 -13.80 -7.89
N GLY A 141 1.67 -13.17 -8.17
CA GLY A 141 2.21 -13.12 -9.53
C GLY A 141 1.56 -12.11 -10.44
N SER A 142 0.60 -11.35 -9.94
CA SER A 142 -0.06 -10.29 -10.73
C SER A 142 0.84 -9.06 -10.83
N PRO A 143 0.51 -8.12 -11.73
CA PRO A 143 1.22 -6.84 -11.77
C PRO A 143 1.18 -6.08 -10.45
N GLY A 144 0.08 -6.23 -9.69
CA GLY A 144 -0.02 -5.60 -8.38
C GLY A 144 0.99 -6.17 -7.39
N ALA A 145 1.21 -7.49 -7.44
CA ALA A 145 2.22 -8.12 -6.58
C ALA A 145 3.61 -7.63 -6.91
N GLU A 146 3.92 -7.49 -8.19
CA GLU A 146 5.22 -6.99 -8.62
C GLU A 146 5.39 -5.53 -8.22
N GLY A 147 4.33 -4.75 -8.34
CA GLY A 147 4.34 -3.36 -7.91
C GLY A 147 4.68 -3.22 -6.43
N TRP A 148 4.16 -4.12 -5.59
CA TRP A 148 4.50 -4.12 -4.17
C TRP A 148 5.99 -4.38 -3.95
N ARG A 149 6.58 -5.33 -4.68
CA ARG A 149 8.01 -5.61 -4.52
C ARG A 149 8.86 -4.40 -4.87
N MET A 150 8.51 -3.70 -5.96
CA MET A 150 9.22 -2.48 -6.34
C MET A 150 9.06 -1.39 -5.28
N ALA A 151 7.84 -1.22 -4.76
CA ALA A 151 7.58 -0.22 -3.73
C ALA A 151 8.38 -0.50 -2.46
N LEU A 152 8.42 -1.76 -2.04
CA LEU A 152 9.13 -2.12 -0.82
C LEU A 152 10.65 -1.98 -0.98
N ASP A 153 11.17 -2.17 -2.18
CA ASP A 153 12.58 -1.89 -2.45
C ASP A 153 12.88 -0.40 -2.27
N LYS A 154 11.97 0.46 -2.71
CA LYS A 154 12.12 1.90 -2.52
C LYS A 154 12.03 2.27 -1.04
N LEU A 155 11.12 1.63 -0.31
CA LEU A 155 10.99 1.88 1.13
C LEU A 155 12.31 1.55 1.83
N ASP A 156 12.92 0.43 1.47
CA ASP A 156 14.19 0.01 2.05
C ASP A 156 15.28 1.08 1.81
N GLY A 157 15.35 1.60 0.60
CA GLY A 157 16.29 2.67 0.28
C GLY A 157 16.05 3.95 1.08
N HIS A 158 14.79 4.30 1.28
CA HIS A 158 14.46 5.50 2.08
C HIS A 158 14.77 5.31 3.56
N LEU A 159 14.67 4.09 4.06
CA LEU A 159 15.07 3.81 5.44
C LEU A 159 16.55 4.08 5.65
N GLU A 160 17.38 3.72 4.67
CA GLU A 160 18.83 4.01 4.77
C GLU A 160 19.08 5.50 4.89
N VAL A 161 18.38 6.31 4.09
CA VAL A 161 18.53 7.76 4.10
C VAL A 161 18.10 8.32 5.46
N GLN A 162 16.96 7.87 5.99
CA GLN A 162 16.45 8.36 7.26
C GLN A 162 17.37 7.97 8.43
N ARG A 163 17.91 6.75 8.40
CA ARG A 163 18.82 6.30 9.45
C ARG A 163 20.14 7.06 9.43
N GLY A 164 20.60 7.45 8.24
CA GLY A 164 21.86 8.15 8.08
C GLY A 164 21.86 9.56 8.63
N ARG A 165 20.71 10.03 9.10
CA ARG A 165 20.58 11.36 9.67
C ARG A 165 20.57 11.29 11.18
#